data_3dd33cfa983a5f9f136834aa63386413
#
_entry.id   3dd33cfa983a5f9f136834aa63386413
#
_cell.length_a   1.000
_cell.length_b   1.000
_cell.length_c   1.000
_cell.angle_alpha   90.00
_cell.angle_beta   90.00
_cell.angle_gamma   90.00
#
_symmetry.space_group_name_H-M   'P 1'
#
loop_
_entity.id
_entity.type
_entity.pdbx_description
1 polymer ?
#
loop_
_entity_poly.entity_id
_entity_poly.type
_entity_poly.pdbx_seq_one_letter_code
_entity_poly.pdbx_strand_id
1 'polypeptide(L)'
;VVDSQTGFGTEEEKLLNRIKDKQIPCIVVFNKIDWAVCPRTAPENIPVLAVSACTKEGITELKETIAKAAKTEAVSKPLVADLLNPSDFVVLVVPIDKAAPKGRLILPQQQTIRDILEAGAVSIVVKDNELKNTLENIGKKPKLVITDSQAFGKVSKDTPEDILLTSFSILFARYKGELEIMISGVAALNKIKTGDKILISEGCTHHRQCGDIGTVKLPHWIRQFTKSEPEFTFTSG
;
A
#
# COMPACT_ATOMS: atom_id res chain seq x y z
N VAL A 1 2.48 21.13 9.98
CA VAL A 1 3.70 21.86 10.36
C VAL A 1 3.58 23.29 9.81
N VAL A 2 3.80 24.26 10.66
CA VAL A 2 3.70 25.70 10.38
C VAL A 2 5.11 26.31 10.45
N ASP A 3 5.44 27.18 9.52
CA ASP A 3 6.69 27.96 9.61
C ASP A 3 6.53 29.08 10.65
N SER A 4 7.43 29.14 11.62
CA SER A 4 7.39 30.15 12.69
C SER A 4 7.54 31.59 12.17
N GLN A 5 8.04 31.80 10.96
CA GLN A 5 8.13 33.12 10.35
C GLN A 5 6.80 33.63 9.81
N THR A 6 6.00 32.73 9.20
CA THR A 6 4.71 33.11 8.60
C THR A 6 3.54 32.96 9.57
N GLY A 7 3.69 32.11 10.58
CA GLY A 7 2.64 31.85 11.57
C GLY A 7 1.48 31.03 11.04
N PHE A 8 0.45 30.91 11.89
CA PHE A 8 -0.76 30.16 11.58
C PHE A 8 -1.77 31.08 10.89
N GLY A 9 -2.13 30.78 9.64
CA GLY A 9 -2.97 31.62 8.81
C GLY A 9 -4.21 30.90 8.27
N THR A 10 -4.87 31.51 7.31
CA THR A 10 -6.13 31.02 6.72
C THR A 10 -6.00 29.69 6.00
N GLU A 11 -4.85 29.38 5.42
CA GLU A 11 -4.62 28.09 4.75
C GLU A 11 -4.47 26.96 5.76
N GLU A 12 -3.77 27.21 6.87
CA GLU A 12 -3.66 26.27 7.98
C GLU A 12 -5.02 26.00 8.63
N GLU A 13 -5.87 27.03 8.78
CA GLU A 13 -7.24 26.87 9.28
C GLU A 13 -8.10 26.01 8.37
N LYS A 14 -8.05 26.23 7.05
CA LYS A 14 -8.78 25.40 6.08
C LYS A 14 -8.35 23.93 6.15
N LEU A 15 -7.03 23.70 6.22
CA LEU A 15 -6.49 22.34 6.34
C LEU A 15 -6.94 21.70 7.66
N LEU A 16 -6.86 22.44 8.76
CA LEU A 16 -7.26 21.97 10.07
C LEU A 16 -8.75 21.58 10.14
N ASN A 17 -9.61 22.39 9.55
CA ASN A 17 -11.05 22.08 9.46
C ASN A 17 -11.29 20.77 8.71
N ARG A 18 -10.61 20.56 7.58
CA ARG A 18 -10.69 19.28 6.84
C ARG A 18 -10.20 18.08 7.65
N ILE A 19 -9.17 18.26 8.49
CA ILE A 19 -8.66 17.22 9.39
C ILE A 19 -9.68 16.91 10.49
N LYS A 20 -10.30 17.96 11.08
CA LYS A 20 -11.36 17.83 12.09
C LYS A 20 -12.58 17.10 11.55
N ASP A 21 -13.05 17.44 10.35
CA ASP A 21 -14.19 16.80 9.69
C ASP A 21 -13.97 15.29 9.52
N LYS A 22 -12.71 14.89 9.31
CA LYS A 22 -12.31 13.49 9.19
C LYS A 22 -11.98 12.81 10.53
N GLN A 23 -12.09 13.51 11.65
CA GLN A 23 -11.77 13.02 12.99
C GLN A 23 -10.33 12.45 13.12
N ILE A 24 -9.38 13.01 12.37
CA ILE A 24 -7.98 12.58 12.40
C ILE A 24 -7.28 13.29 13.57
N PRO A 25 -6.55 12.57 14.45
CA PRO A 25 -5.73 13.19 15.48
C PRO A 25 -4.73 14.17 14.85
N CYS A 26 -4.66 15.37 15.41
CA CYS A 26 -3.83 16.44 14.86
C CYS A 26 -2.96 17.10 15.95
N ILE A 27 -1.73 17.43 15.59
CA ILE A 27 -0.80 18.23 16.38
C ILE A 27 -0.33 19.38 15.51
N VAL A 28 -0.40 20.60 16.01
CA VAL A 28 0.17 21.78 15.32
C VAL A 28 1.61 21.95 15.76
N VAL A 29 2.53 22.01 14.82
CA VAL A 29 3.96 22.12 15.09
C VAL A 29 4.50 23.38 14.42
N PHE A 30 4.94 24.35 15.22
CA PHE A 30 5.68 25.51 14.73
C PHE A 30 7.15 25.15 14.60
N ASN A 31 7.66 25.09 13.39
CA ASN A 31 9.07 24.78 13.11
C ASN A 31 9.87 26.06 12.82
N LYS A 32 11.18 25.97 12.92
CA LYS A 32 12.16 27.06 12.72
C LYS A 32 12.12 28.12 13.83
N ILE A 33 11.89 27.70 15.06
CA ILE A 33 11.89 28.64 16.21
C ILE A 33 13.27 29.26 16.48
N ASP A 34 14.33 28.69 15.93
CA ASP A 34 15.68 29.25 15.89
C ASP A 34 15.80 30.52 15.05
N TRP A 35 14.86 30.80 14.14
CA TRP A 35 14.84 31.96 13.28
C TRP A 35 13.84 33.04 13.72
N ALA A 36 12.70 32.65 14.26
CA ALA A 36 11.66 33.56 14.69
C ALA A 36 10.79 32.97 15.80
N VAL A 37 10.43 33.80 16.77
CA VAL A 37 9.44 33.47 17.79
C VAL A 37 8.07 33.96 17.32
N CYS A 38 7.24 33.07 16.79
CA CYS A 38 5.88 33.41 16.39
C CYS A 38 4.92 33.36 17.58
N PRO A 39 3.90 34.23 17.65
CA PRO A 39 2.79 34.06 18.56
C PRO A 39 2.12 32.70 18.30
N ARG A 40 1.99 31.88 19.35
CA ARG A 40 1.39 30.52 19.27
C ARG A 40 -0.13 30.60 19.25
N THR A 41 -0.69 31.35 18.31
CA THR A 41 -2.13 31.41 18.09
C THR A 41 -2.55 30.21 17.28
N ALA A 42 -2.85 29.12 17.95
CA ALA A 42 -3.50 27.95 17.34
C ALA A 42 -4.86 27.73 17.97
N PRO A 43 -5.80 27.08 17.27
CA PRO A 43 -7.13 26.82 17.81
C PRO A 43 -7.09 26.04 19.11
N GLU A 44 -8.02 26.34 20.02
CA GLU A 44 -8.19 25.63 21.27
C GLU A 44 -8.43 24.11 21.06
N ASN A 45 -7.97 23.33 22.01
CA ASN A 45 -8.11 21.87 22.05
C ASN A 45 -7.24 21.06 21.07
N ILE A 46 -6.18 21.61 20.51
CA ILE A 46 -5.19 20.89 19.73
C ILE A 46 -3.82 21.06 20.36
N PRO A 47 -3.05 19.98 20.55
CA PRO A 47 -1.68 20.10 21.03
C PRO A 47 -0.84 20.99 20.10
N VAL A 48 -0.15 21.97 20.67
CA VAL A 48 0.71 22.90 19.96
C VAL A 48 2.13 22.76 20.48
N LEU A 49 3.07 22.51 19.58
CA LEU A 49 4.49 22.40 19.90
C LEU A 49 5.32 23.36 19.08
N ALA A 50 6.42 23.81 19.65
CA ALA A 50 7.40 24.63 18.99
C ALA A 50 8.72 23.86 18.89
N VAL A 51 9.28 23.77 17.68
CA VAL A 51 10.48 22.98 17.42
C VAL A 51 11.44 23.71 16.48
N SER A 52 12.69 23.33 16.53
CA SER A 52 13.65 23.57 15.47
C SER A 52 14.22 22.26 14.95
N ALA A 53 13.94 21.94 13.71
CA ALA A 53 14.53 20.78 13.05
C ALA A 53 16.05 20.94 12.88
N CYS A 54 16.55 22.17 12.81
CA CYS A 54 17.96 22.48 12.67
C CYS A 54 18.73 22.24 13.97
N THR A 55 18.27 22.87 15.06
CA THR A 55 18.92 22.77 16.38
C THR A 55 18.50 21.52 17.17
N LYS A 56 17.45 20.82 16.71
CA LYS A 56 16.78 19.70 17.39
C LYS A 56 16.05 20.07 18.68
N GLU A 57 15.87 21.34 18.95
CA GLU A 57 15.07 21.82 20.08
C GLU A 57 13.61 21.38 19.93
N GLY A 58 12.97 20.90 21.02
CA GLY A 58 11.60 20.45 21.06
C GLY A 58 11.31 19.13 20.33
N ILE A 59 12.27 18.52 19.63
CA ILE A 59 12.05 17.30 18.82
C ILE A 59 11.71 16.09 19.70
N THR A 60 12.30 15.96 20.88
CA THR A 60 12.00 14.85 21.80
C THR A 60 10.56 14.94 22.29
N GLU A 61 10.11 16.10 22.72
CA GLU A 61 8.74 16.35 23.15
C GLU A 61 7.73 16.11 22.01
N LEU A 62 8.08 16.51 20.77
CA LEU A 62 7.27 16.22 19.60
C LEU A 62 7.10 14.71 19.38
N LYS A 63 8.17 13.93 19.46
CA LYS A 63 8.10 12.46 19.33
C LYS A 63 7.20 11.83 20.39
N GLU A 64 7.31 12.26 21.63
CA GLU A 64 6.46 11.77 22.73
C GLU A 64 4.99 12.14 22.53
N THR A 65 4.73 13.37 22.08
CA THR A 65 3.38 13.84 21.79
C THR A 65 2.75 13.09 20.61
N ILE A 66 3.52 12.82 19.57
CA ILE A 66 3.07 11.98 18.44
C ILE A 66 2.74 10.56 18.95
N ALA A 67 3.61 9.97 19.77
CA ALA A 67 3.39 8.63 20.32
C ALA A 67 2.10 8.56 21.17
N LYS A 68 1.79 9.60 21.96
CA LYS A 68 0.56 9.71 22.75
C LYS A 68 -0.69 9.96 21.88
N ALA A 69 -0.56 10.75 20.82
CA ALA A 69 -1.66 11.08 19.92
C ALA A 69 -1.95 9.94 18.91
N ALA A 70 -0.94 9.16 18.56
CA ALA A 70 -1.12 7.98 17.75
C ALA A 70 -1.98 6.98 18.54
N LYS A 71 -3.24 6.83 18.14
CA LYS A 71 -4.10 5.78 18.71
C LYS A 71 -3.44 4.43 18.45
N THR A 72 -2.95 3.81 19.52
CA THR A 72 -2.28 2.51 19.50
C THR A 72 -3.28 1.35 19.32
N GLU A 73 -4.53 1.64 19.06
CA GLU A 73 -5.48 0.68 18.53
C GLU A 73 -5.36 0.60 17.00
N ALA A 74 -4.18 0.22 16.52
CA ALA A 74 -4.13 -0.55 15.32
C ALA A 74 -4.77 -1.90 15.65
N VAL A 75 -6.10 -2.00 15.54
CA VAL A 75 -6.71 -3.27 15.19
C VAL A 75 -5.99 -3.64 13.89
N SER A 76 -4.95 -4.45 14.01
CA SER A 76 -4.19 -4.95 12.87
C SER A 76 -5.19 -5.75 12.06
N LYS A 77 -5.77 -5.14 11.03
CA LYS A 77 -6.62 -5.89 10.11
C LYS A 77 -5.75 -7.02 9.56
N PRO A 78 -6.19 -8.26 9.62
CA PRO A 78 -5.41 -9.33 9.04
C PRO A 78 -5.32 -9.16 7.52
N LEU A 79 -4.18 -9.52 6.95
CA LEU A 79 -4.02 -9.58 5.48
C LEU A 79 -4.81 -10.76 4.91
N VAL A 80 -4.63 -11.93 5.50
CA VAL A 80 -5.18 -13.21 5.05
C VAL A 80 -5.52 -14.16 6.21
N ALA A 81 -5.03 -13.87 7.43
CA ALA A 81 -5.18 -14.75 8.60
C ALA A 81 -6.64 -15.09 8.92
N ASP A 82 -7.56 -14.14 8.74
CA ASP A 82 -9.01 -14.34 8.96
C ASP A 82 -9.69 -15.25 7.93
N LEU A 83 -9.01 -15.60 6.84
CA LEU A 83 -9.46 -16.53 5.83
C LEU A 83 -8.95 -17.96 6.06
N LEU A 84 -8.10 -18.15 7.08
CA LEU A 84 -7.35 -19.36 7.34
C LEU A 84 -7.78 -20.01 8.66
N ASN A 85 -7.66 -21.31 8.71
CA ASN A 85 -7.75 -22.09 9.96
C ASN A 85 -6.35 -22.60 10.32
N PRO A 86 -6.10 -22.90 11.60
CA PRO A 86 -4.86 -23.57 12.02
C PRO A 86 -4.60 -24.83 11.17
N SER A 87 -3.34 -25.01 10.80
CA SER A 87 -2.88 -26.10 9.95
C SER A 87 -3.33 -26.06 8.48
N ASP A 88 -4.04 -25.03 8.01
CA ASP A 88 -4.25 -24.84 6.57
C ASP A 88 -2.91 -24.62 5.86
N PHE A 89 -2.77 -25.15 4.65
CA PHE A 89 -1.60 -24.93 3.80
C PHE A 89 -1.86 -23.77 2.86
N VAL A 90 -0.91 -22.84 2.81
CA VAL A 90 -0.92 -21.68 1.88
C VAL A 90 0.36 -21.70 1.07
N VAL A 91 0.24 -21.70 -0.25
CA VAL A 91 1.40 -21.65 -1.16
C VAL A 91 1.59 -20.23 -1.66
N LEU A 92 2.75 -19.66 -1.37
CA LEU A 92 3.17 -18.35 -1.87
C LEU A 92 4.09 -18.54 -3.06
N VAL A 93 3.66 -18.06 -4.21
CA VAL A 93 4.46 -18.09 -5.45
C VAL A 93 5.15 -16.76 -5.63
N VAL A 94 6.47 -16.79 -5.44
CA VAL A 94 7.31 -15.59 -5.43
C VAL A 94 8.30 -15.66 -6.61
N PRO A 95 8.07 -14.88 -7.67
CA PRO A 95 9.07 -14.77 -8.73
C PRO A 95 10.34 -14.11 -8.17
N ILE A 96 11.49 -14.62 -8.55
CA ILE A 96 12.77 -14.00 -8.20
C ILE A 96 13.00 -12.83 -9.16
N ASP A 97 12.67 -11.63 -8.71
CA ASP A 97 12.93 -10.41 -9.46
C ASP A 97 14.42 -10.07 -9.38
N LYS A 98 15.03 -9.87 -10.56
CA LYS A 98 16.44 -9.44 -10.67
C LYS A 98 16.66 -8.02 -10.13
N ALA A 99 15.63 -7.21 -10.06
CA ALA A 99 15.66 -5.86 -9.51
C ALA A 99 15.52 -5.82 -7.99
N ALA A 100 15.06 -6.90 -7.36
CA ALA A 100 14.99 -6.98 -5.90
C ALA A 100 16.40 -7.14 -5.29
N PRO A 101 16.66 -6.54 -4.12
CA PRO A 101 17.94 -6.74 -3.43
C PRO A 101 18.20 -8.23 -3.18
N LYS A 102 19.39 -8.70 -3.54
CA LYS A 102 19.79 -10.11 -3.33
C LYS A 102 19.57 -10.52 -1.86
N GLY A 103 18.97 -11.68 -1.66
CA GLY A 103 18.78 -12.28 -0.34
C GLY A 103 17.60 -11.74 0.46
N ARG A 104 16.70 -10.96 -0.12
CA ARG A 104 15.51 -10.42 0.58
C ARG A 104 14.22 -10.69 -0.20
N LEU A 105 13.21 -11.11 0.53
CA LEU A 105 11.81 -11.01 0.09
C LEU A 105 11.35 -9.56 0.26
N ILE A 106 10.47 -9.10 -0.62
CA ILE A 106 9.87 -7.76 -0.48
C ILE A 106 8.88 -7.73 0.69
N LEU A 107 8.64 -6.54 1.22
CA LEU A 107 7.82 -6.35 2.43
C LEU A 107 6.42 -7.00 2.34
N PRO A 108 5.65 -6.89 1.25
CA PRO A 108 4.37 -7.57 1.12
C PRO A 108 4.43 -9.08 1.33
N GLN A 109 5.47 -9.72 0.79
CA GLN A 109 5.67 -11.16 0.93
C GLN A 109 5.98 -11.54 2.38
N GLN A 110 6.88 -10.79 3.03
CA GLN A 110 7.24 -11.01 4.45
C GLN A 110 6.04 -10.83 5.37
N GLN A 111 5.26 -9.78 5.17
CA GLN A 111 4.06 -9.52 5.98
C GLN A 111 3.00 -10.60 5.81
N THR A 112 2.79 -11.08 4.57
CA THR A 112 1.85 -12.17 4.31
C THR A 112 2.30 -13.48 4.95
N ILE A 113 3.59 -13.83 4.86
CA ILE A 113 4.15 -15.02 5.55
C ILE A 113 3.91 -14.93 7.06
N ARG A 114 4.19 -13.79 7.65
CA ARG A 114 3.99 -13.58 9.08
C ARG A 114 2.53 -13.73 9.48
N ASP A 115 1.62 -13.13 8.74
CA ASP A 115 0.18 -13.18 9.00
C ASP A 115 -0.36 -14.63 8.92
N ILE A 116 0.12 -15.43 7.94
CA ILE A 116 -0.20 -16.86 7.83
C ILE A 116 0.28 -17.64 9.06
N LEU A 117 1.50 -17.39 9.52
CA LEU A 117 2.07 -18.07 10.69
C LEU A 117 1.35 -17.66 11.98
N GLU A 118 0.96 -16.40 12.14
CA GLU A 118 0.17 -15.91 13.28
C GLU A 118 -1.24 -16.54 13.32
N ALA A 119 -1.79 -16.93 12.16
CA ALA A 119 -3.04 -17.73 12.08
C ALA A 119 -2.85 -19.21 12.45
N GLY A 120 -1.63 -19.67 12.74
CA GLY A 120 -1.33 -21.07 12.96
C GLY A 120 -1.38 -21.93 11.68
N ALA A 121 -1.38 -21.30 10.51
CA ALA A 121 -1.35 -21.94 9.20
C ALA A 121 0.09 -22.18 8.72
N VAL A 122 0.24 -22.99 7.68
CA VAL A 122 1.55 -23.37 7.11
C VAL A 122 1.80 -22.56 5.84
N SER A 123 2.92 -21.85 5.80
CA SER A 123 3.35 -21.10 4.64
C SER A 123 4.42 -21.86 3.84
N ILE A 124 4.15 -22.10 2.56
CA ILE A 124 5.07 -22.78 1.64
C ILE A 124 5.41 -21.79 0.54
N VAL A 125 6.69 -21.42 0.46
CA VAL A 125 7.17 -20.41 -0.48
C VAL A 125 7.91 -21.09 -1.63
N VAL A 126 7.45 -20.86 -2.85
CA VAL A 126 8.00 -21.48 -4.06
C VAL A 126 8.21 -20.45 -5.17
N LYS A 127 9.04 -20.80 -6.14
CA LYS A 127 9.15 -20.03 -7.39
C LYS A 127 7.99 -20.37 -8.32
N ASP A 128 7.75 -19.51 -9.28
CA ASP A 128 6.70 -19.64 -10.27
C ASP A 128 6.81 -20.89 -11.16
N ASN A 129 8.01 -21.44 -11.34
CA ASN A 129 8.25 -22.68 -12.08
C ASN A 129 8.14 -23.96 -11.22
N GLU A 130 8.05 -23.81 -9.90
CA GLU A 130 7.97 -24.93 -8.96
C GLU A 130 6.55 -25.21 -8.45
N LEU A 131 5.58 -24.35 -8.78
CA LEU A 131 4.23 -24.45 -8.24
C LEU A 131 3.59 -25.81 -8.55
N LYS A 132 3.58 -26.20 -9.83
CA LYS A 132 2.94 -27.46 -10.26
C LYS A 132 3.50 -28.68 -9.53
N ASN A 133 4.82 -28.81 -9.51
CA ASN A 133 5.49 -29.90 -8.81
C ASN A 133 5.22 -29.85 -7.29
N THR A 134 5.15 -28.67 -6.71
CA THR A 134 4.82 -28.51 -5.29
C THR A 134 3.40 -28.98 -5.00
N LEU A 135 2.41 -28.56 -5.80
CA LEU A 135 1.01 -28.97 -5.62
C LEU A 135 0.81 -30.50 -5.74
N GLU A 136 1.57 -31.14 -6.61
CA GLU A 136 1.52 -32.60 -6.80
C GLU A 136 2.16 -33.36 -5.62
N ASN A 137 3.15 -32.79 -4.93
CA ASN A 137 3.96 -33.50 -3.93
C ASN A 137 3.72 -33.05 -2.48
N ILE A 138 2.93 -32.03 -2.24
CA ILE A 138 2.73 -31.45 -0.91
C ILE A 138 1.94 -32.34 0.07
N GLY A 139 1.27 -33.36 -0.44
CA GLY A 139 0.53 -34.36 0.36
C GLY A 139 -0.78 -33.87 0.97
N LYS A 140 -1.03 -32.57 1.03
CA LYS A 140 -2.27 -31.94 1.50
C LYS A 140 -2.66 -30.81 0.57
N LYS A 141 -3.93 -30.78 0.16
CA LYS A 141 -4.46 -29.74 -0.69
C LYS A 141 -4.34 -28.36 -0.02
N PRO A 142 -3.69 -27.37 -0.65
CA PRO A 142 -3.65 -26.04 -0.11
C PRO A 142 -5.03 -25.38 -0.08
N LYS A 143 -5.26 -24.57 0.94
CA LYS A 143 -6.44 -23.71 1.05
C LYS A 143 -6.38 -22.56 0.03
N LEU A 144 -5.17 -22.03 -0.20
CA LEU A 144 -4.97 -20.80 -0.96
C LEU A 144 -3.59 -20.79 -1.62
N VAL A 145 -3.56 -20.31 -2.86
CA VAL A 145 -2.33 -19.90 -3.56
C VAL A 145 -2.29 -18.39 -3.64
N ILE A 146 -1.16 -17.78 -3.27
CA ILE A 146 -0.95 -16.34 -3.33
C ILE A 146 0.23 -16.06 -4.25
N THR A 147 0.10 -15.16 -5.22
CA THR A 147 1.16 -14.88 -6.16
C THR A 147 1.39 -13.38 -6.37
N ASP A 148 2.49 -13.04 -7.00
CA ASP A 148 2.73 -11.69 -7.53
C ASP A 148 1.85 -11.44 -8.75
N SER A 149 1.36 -10.21 -8.92
CA SER A 149 0.51 -9.83 -10.05
C SER A 149 1.17 -10.07 -11.40
N GLN A 150 2.50 -9.98 -11.48
CA GLN A 150 3.26 -10.23 -12.71
C GLN A 150 3.29 -11.71 -13.12
N ALA A 151 3.22 -12.63 -12.15
CA ALA A 151 3.20 -14.07 -12.38
C ALA A 151 1.78 -14.65 -12.47
N PHE A 152 0.74 -13.83 -12.21
CA PHE A 152 -0.65 -14.29 -12.05
C PHE A 152 -1.14 -15.10 -13.25
N GLY A 153 -0.89 -14.66 -14.46
CA GLY A 153 -1.32 -15.34 -15.68
C GLY A 153 -0.71 -16.73 -15.88
N LYS A 154 0.50 -16.99 -15.39
CA LYS A 154 1.15 -18.30 -15.40
C LYS A 154 0.61 -19.15 -14.25
N VAL A 155 0.60 -18.58 -13.05
CA VAL A 155 0.18 -19.28 -11.82
C VAL A 155 -1.28 -19.73 -11.90
N SER A 156 -2.16 -18.93 -12.51
CA SER A 156 -3.57 -19.31 -12.69
C SER A 156 -3.77 -20.53 -13.61
N LYS A 157 -2.87 -20.76 -14.54
CA LYS A 157 -2.91 -21.97 -15.42
C LYS A 157 -2.42 -23.22 -14.69
N ASP A 158 -1.49 -23.05 -13.76
CA ASP A 158 -0.87 -24.14 -13.00
C ASP A 158 -1.65 -24.46 -11.71
N THR A 159 -2.60 -23.61 -11.31
CA THR A 159 -3.42 -23.79 -10.10
C THR A 159 -4.74 -24.48 -10.49
N PRO A 160 -5.07 -25.65 -9.90
CA PRO A 160 -6.37 -26.30 -10.09
C PRO A 160 -7.54 -25.38 -9.70
N GLU A 161 -8.67 -25.50 -10.41
CA GLU A 161 -9.86 -24.65 -10.20
C GLU A 161 -10.48 -24.79 -8.80
N ASP A 162 -10.24 -25.89 -8.12
CA ASP A 162 -10.72 -26.18 -6.78
C ASP A 162 -9.79 -25.64 -5.66
N ILE A 163 -8.73 -24.90 -6.02
CA ILE A 163 -7.83 -24.19 -5.09
C ILE A 163 -8.03 -22.70 -5.28
N LEU A 164 -8.28 -21.99 -4.19
CA LEU A 164 -8.43 -20.52 -4.23
C LEU A 164 -7.11 -19.86 -4.64
N LEU A 165 -7.20 -18.87 -5.51
CA LEU A 165 -6.05 -18.10 -6.00
C LEU A 165 -6.27 -16.60 -5.78
N THR A 166 -5.25 -15.93 -5.28
CA THR A 166 -5.23 -14.47 -5.15
C THR A 166 -3.83 -13.90 -5.40
N SER A 167 -3.67 -12.59 -5.31
CA SER A 167 -2.37 -11.94 -5.38
C SER A 167 -2.07 -11.10 -4.14
N PHE A 168 -0.78 -10.86 -3.88
CA PHE A 168 -0.36 -9.94 -2.82
C PHE A 168 -1.04 -8.58 -2.97
N SER A 169 -1.14 -8.04 -4.19
CA SER A 169 -1.79 -6.75 -4.46
C SER A 169 -3.26 -6.71 -4.04
N ILE A 170 -4.01 -7.79 -4.30
CA ILE A 170 -5.43 -7.90 -3.90
C ILE A 170 -5.55 -7.97 -2.38
N LEU A 171 -4.71 -8.76 -1.71
CA LEU A 171 -4.69 -8.84 -0.24
C LEU A 171 -4.38 -7.48 0.38
N PHE A 172 -3.41 -6.74 -0.17
CA PHE A 172 -3.08 -5.40 0.33
C PHE A 172 -4.16 -4.37 0.04
N ALA A 173 -4.87 -4.47 -1.09
CA ALA A 173 -6.05 -3.64 -1.36
C ALA A 173 -7.14 -3.88 -0.31
N ARG A 174 -7.40 -5.15 0.03
CA ARG A 174 -8.32 -5.55 1.10
C ARG A 174 -7.87 -5.03 2.47
N TYR A 175 -6.60 -5.18 2.80
CA TYR A 175 -6.00 -4.71 4.05
C TYR A 175 -6.17 -3.20 4.24
N LYS A 176 -5.96 -2.43 3.18
CA LYS A 176 -6.16 -0.97 3.17
C LYS A 176 -7.63 -0.56 3.24
N GLY A 177 -8.56 -1.50 3.06
CA GLY A 177 -10.00 -1.23 3.12
C GLY A 177 -10.60 -0.64 1.85
N GLU A 178 -9.89 -0.72 0.71
CA GLU A 178 -10.30 -0.09 -0.56
C GLU A 178 -10.67 -1.11 -1.64
N LEU A 179 -10.73 -2.40 -1.31
CA LEU A 179 -10.96 -3.46 -2.29
C LEU A 179 -12.29 -3.29 -3.06
N GLU A 180 -13.38 -2.92 -2.39
CA GLU A 180 -14.69 -2.71 -3.03
C GLU A 180 -14.66 -1.54 -4.00
N ILE A 181 -13.98 -0.45 -3.64
CA ILE A 181 -13.79 0.72 -4.51
C ILE A 181 -12.98 0.30 -5.75
N MET A 182 -11.92 -0.48 -5.56
CA MET A 182 -11.10 -0.98 -6.66
C MET A 182 -11.89 -1.92 -7.58
N ILE A 183 -12.69 -2.84 -7.04
CA ILE A 183 -13.53 -3.74 -7.84
C ILE A 183 -14.55 -2.94 -8.66
N SER A 184 -15.22 -1.96 -8.05
CA SER A 184 -16.15 -1.09 -8.78
C SER A 184 -15.46 -0.27 -9.86
N GLY A 185 -14.22 0.19 -9.58
CA GLY A 185 -13.39 0.91 -10.54
C GLY A 185 -12.97 0.05 -11.73
N VAL A 186 -12.62 -1.21 -11.50
CA VAL A 186 -12.27 -2.16 -12.58
C VAL A 186 -13.44 -2.36 -13.55
N ALA A 187 -14.68 -2.32 -13.08
CA ALA A 187 -15.84 -2.41 -13.95
C ALA A 187 -15.92 -1.27 -14.99
N ALA A 188 -15.28 -0.13 -14.73
CA ALA A 188 -15.19 0.96 -15.68
C ALA A 188 -14.33 0.61 -16.92
N LEU A 189 -13.37 -0.31 -16.79
CA LEU A 189 -12.55 -0.77 -17.92
C LEU A 189 -13.39 -1.35 -19.06
N ASN A 190 -14.52 -1.98 -18.73
CA ASN A 190 -15.44 -2.53 -19.75
C ASN A 190 -16.14 -1.46 -20.60
N LYS A 191 -16.08 -0.19 -20.17
CA LYS A 191 -16.73 0.93 -20.84
C LYS A 191 -15.76 1.74 -21.71
N ILE A 192 -14.47 1.48 -21.62
CA ILE A 192 -13.42 2.21 -22.34
C ILE A 192 -13.53 1.96 -23.85
N LYS A 193 -13.48 3.04 -24.62
CA LYS A 193 -13.52 3.05 -26.07
C LYS A 193 -12.24 3.68 -26.64
N THR A 194 -12.00 3.44 -27.91
CA THR A 194 -10.93 4.11 -28.65
C THR A 194 -11.13 5.63 -28.62
N GLY A 195 -10.09 6.36 -28.26
CA GLY A 195 -10.07 7.82 -28.10
C GLY A 195 -10.43 8.32 -26.71
N ASP A 196 -10.87 7.46 -25.78
CA ASP A 196 -11.06 7.85 -24.38
C ASP A 196 -9.74 8.24 -23.73
N LYS A 197 -9.76 9.23 -22.84
CA LYS A 197 -8.57 9.72 -22.14
C LYS A 197 -8.42 9.07 -20.77
N ILE A 198 -7.29 8.43 -20.54
CA ILE A 198 -6.95 7.74 -19.29
C ILE A 198 -5.75 8.42 -18.65
N LEU A 199 -5.92 8.88 -17.41
CA LEU A 199 -4.83 9.38 -16.59
C LEU A 199 -4.26 8.25 -15.74
N ILE A 200 -2.96 7.98 -15.86
CA ILE A 200 -2.20 7.10 -14.97
C ILE A 200 -1.36 7.97 -14.04
N SER A 201 -1.70 7.95 -12.76
CA SER A 201 -1.00 8.71 -11.72
C SER A 201 -0.19 7.79 -10.84
N GLU A 202 1.12 8.01 -10.79
CA GLU A 202 2.04 7.28 -9.93
C GLU A 202 2.27 8.05 -8.64
N GLY A 203 2.04 7.39 -7.49
CA GLY A 203 2.27 7.95 -6.16
C GLY A 203 3.70 7.74 -5.63
N CYS A 204 4.62 7.26 -6.46
CA CYS A 204 5.99 6.94 -6.07
C CYS A 204 7.01 7.78 -6.85
N THR A 205 8.15 8.05 -6.21
CA THR A 205 9.23 8.89 -6.75
C THR A 205 10.45 8.11 -7.25
N HIS A 206 10.35 6.78 -7.39
CA HIS A 206 11.49 6.02 -7.87
C HIS A 206 11.70 6.17 -9.38
N HIS A 207 12.95 6.03 -9.79
CA HIS A 207 13.32 6.09 -11.20
C HIS A 207 12.59 5.01 -12.01
N ARG A 208 11.95 5.43 -13.10
CA ARG A 208 11.31 4.54 -14.06
C ARG A 208 12.36 3.64 -14.72
N GLN A 209 12.11 2.34 -14.70
CA GLN A 209 12.95 1.35 -15.36
C GLN A 209 12.36 0.93 -16.71
N CYS A 210 13.17 0.31 -17.57
CA CYS A 210 12.68 -0.32 -18.79
C CYS A 210 11.60 -1.37 -18.43
N GLY A 211 10.40 -1.24 -19.01
CA GLY A 211 9.27 -2.11 -18.69
C GLY A 211 8.54 -1.71 -17.40
N ASP A 212 8.58 -0.44 -17.03
CA ASP A 212 7.85 0.14 -15.93
C ASP A 212 6.37 -0.24 -15.94
N ILE A 213 5.80 -0.43 -14.73
CA ILE A 213 4.41 -0.88 -14.58
C ILE A 213 3.44 0.19 -15.05
N GLY A 214 3.63 1.44 -14.61
CA GLY A 214 2.70 2.54 -14.88
C GLY A 214 2.69 2.97 -16.34
N THR A 215 3.87 3.19 -16.90
CA THR A 215 3.99 3.81 -18.24
C THR A 215 4.04 2.82 -19.40
N VAL A 216 4.39 1.55 -19.15
CA VAL A 216 4.55 0.54 -20.19
C VAL A 216 3.54 -0.60 -20.05
N LYS A 217 3.56 -1.30 -18.89
CA LYS A 217 2.77 -2.53 -18.73
C LYS A 217 1.28 -2.25 -18.60
N LEU A 218 0.89 -1.26 -17.79
CA LEU A 218 -0.52 -0.94 -17.55
C LEU A 218 -1.25 -0.46 -18.80
N PRO A 219 -0.70 0.46 -19.63
CA PRO A 219 -1.28 0.80 -20.92
C PRO A 219 -1.43 -0.41 -21.85
N HIS A 220 -0.42 -1.28 -21.90
CA HIS A 220 -0.47 -2.49 -22.71
C HIS A 220 -1.61 -3.42 -22.24
N TRP A 221 -1.72 -3.68 -20.95
CA TRP A 221 -2.77 -4.55 -20.40
C TRP A 221 -4.17 -3.96 -20.59
N ILE A 222 -4.34 -2.65 -20.43
CA ILE A 222 -5.63 -1.98 -20.68
C ILE A 222 -6.03 -2.15 -22.14
N ARG A 223 -5.16 -1.88 -23.10
CA ARG A 223 -5.44 -2.10 -24.53
C ARG A 223 -5.79 -3.56 -24.83
N GLN A 224 -5.01 -4.49 -24.27
CA GLN A 224 -5.24 -5.92 -24.46
C GLN A 224 -6.60 -6.38 -23.89
N PHE A 225 -6.98 -5.86 -22.73
CA PHE A 225 -8.24 -6.19 -22.08
C PHE A 225 -9.44 -5.57 -22.79
N THR A 226 -9.37 -4.28 -23.08
CA THR A 226 -10.49 -3.51 -23.65
C THR A 226 -10.63 -3.69 -25.16
N LYS A 227 -9.57 -4.18 -25.82
CA LYS A 227 -9.44 -4.25 -27.29
C LYS A 227 -9.71 -2.91 -27.97
N SER A 228 -9.35 -1.81 -27.33
CA SER A 228 -9.52 -0.43 -27.76
C SER A 228 -8.19 0.33 -27.66
N GLU A 229 -8.11 1.49 -28.32
CA GLU A 229 -6.93 2.36 -28.32
C GLU A 229 -7.25 3.67 -27.59
N PRO A 230 -7.25 3.69 -26.25
CA PRO A 230 -7.38 4.92 -25.49
C PRO A 230 -6.08 5.74 -25.51
N GLU A 231 -6.20 7.03 -25.21
CA GLU A 231 -5.09 7.95 -25.02
C GLU A 231 -4.65 7.95 -23.54
N PHE A 232 -3.34 7.83 -23.31
CA PHE A 232 -2.80 7.82 -21.94
C PHE A 232 -2.06 9.11 -21.63
N THR A 233 -2.36 9.66 -20.47
CA THR A 233 -1.60 10.75 -19.84
C THR A 233 -0.99 10.24 -18.54
N PHE A 234 0.24 10.63 -18.26
CA PHE A 234 0.98 10.16 -17.09
C PHE A 234 1.35 11.33 -16.19
N THR A 235 1.18 11.13 -14.88
CA THR A 235 1.70 12.05 -13.87
C THR A 235 2.51 11.26 -12.85
N SER A 236 3.58 11.84 -12.33
CA SER A 236 4.34 11.36 -11.18
C SER A 236 4.20 12.36 -10.05
N GLY A 237 4.09 11.87 -8.82
CA GLY A 237 4.10 12.70 -7.62
C GLY A 237 5.47 13.31 -7.34
#